data_30d09ce0dc7f755c4494a4499925d65e
#
_entry.id   30d09ce0dc7f755c4494a4499925d65e
#
_cell.length_a   1.000
_cell.length_b   1.000
_cell.length_c   1.000
_cell.angle_alpha   90.00
_cell.angle_beta   90.00
_cell.angle_gamma   90.00
#
_symmetry.space_group_name_H-M   'P 1'
#
loop_
_entity.id
_entity.type
_entity.pdbx_description
1 polymer ?
#
loop_
_entity_poly.entity_id
_entity_poly.type
_entity_poly.pdbx_seq_one_letter_code
_entity_poly.pdbx_strand_id
1 'polypeptide(L)'
;MTKSALPKPIIIDLPYQSIDDKAEIEKAFVEQLGYETLSAVERETLHYIFDYPTVYVVHSKKRNQHTLRPEYTVYVGETNNIRSRTMQHLREDPKTRVDWKEFQENLQSDASSVWQYVIGNPHFNKSLTLDVENRLMHYLLGSDAVKNLNNRRTNAQGDGSARKVTHFGSWPSMER
;
A
#
# COMPACT_ATOMS: atom_id res chain seq x y z
N MET A 1 3.66 3.79 36.88
CA MET A 1 3.80 4.37 35.52
C MET A 1 3.11 3.43 34.58
N THR A 2 1.90 3.73 34.18
CA THR A 2 1.19 3.01 33.11
C THR A 2 1.91 3.29 31.78
N LYS A 3 2.50 2.26 31.17
CA LYS A 3 3.03 2.37 29.80
C LYS A 3 1.86 2.78 28.91
N SER A 4 1.85 4.02 28.45
CA SER A 4 0.94 4.46 27.41
C SER A 4 1.19 3.55 26.21
N ALA A 5 0.21 2.75 25.83
CA ALA A 5 0.32 1.96 24.62
C ALA A 5 0.45 2.94 23.43
N LEU A 6 1.41 2.69 22.55
CA LEU A 6 1.53 3.46 21.31
C LEU A 6 0.22 3.35 20.53
N PRO A 7 -0.31 4.44 20.00
CA PRO A 7 -1.53 4.39 19.21
C PRO A 7 -1.32 3.47 18.01
N LYS A 8 -2.32 2.62 17.77
CA LYS A 8 -2.30 1.70 16.62
C LYS A 8 -2.42 2.52 15.32
N PRO A 9 -1.78 2.07 14.23
CA PRO A 9 -2.00 2.70 12.94
C PRO A 9 -3.46 2.54 12.52
N ILE A 10 -3.98 3.54 11.84
CA ILE A 10 -5.28 3.52 11.18
C ILE A 10 -5.02 3.03 9.77
N ILE A 11 -5.69 1.97 9.34
CA ILE A 11 -5.54 1.39 8.01
C ILE A 11 -6.92 1.34 7.38
N ILE A 12 -7.05 1.93 6.19
CA ILE A 12 -8.26 1.86 5.37
C ILE A 12 -7.90 1.16 4.06
N ASP A 13 -8.72 0.18 3.70
CA ASP A 13 -8.67 -0.51 2.41
C ASP A 13 -9.86 -0.06 1.56
N LEU A 14 -9.59 0.53 0.41
CA LEU A 14 -10.61 1.06 -0.48
C LEU A 14 -10.35 0.68 -1.94
N PRO A 15 -11.41 0.60 -2.76
CA PRO A 15 -11.24 0.65 -4.21
C PRO A 15 -10.47 1.93 -4.59
N TYR A 16 -9.48 1.79 -5.45
CA TYR A 16 -8.52 2.87 -5.76
C TYR A 16 -9.19 4.16 -6.26
N GLN A 17 -10.33 4.03 -6.94
CA GLN A 17 -11.08 5.18 -7.47
C GLN A 17 -11.93 5.91 -6.42
N SER A 18 -12.18 5.29 -5.26
CA SER A 18 -13.09 5.83 -4.24
C SER A 18 -12.46 6.87 -3.30
N ILE A 19 -11.18 7.20 -3.50
CA ILE A 19 -10.45 8.12 -2.59
C ILE A 19 -11.01 9.56 -2.58
N ASP A 20 -11.74 9.97 -3.60
CA ASP A 20 -12.37 11.29 -3.67
C ASP A 20 -13.77 11.30 -3.06
N ASP A 21 -14.38 10.14 -2.84
CA ASP A 21 -15.71 10.02 -2.27
C ASP A 21 -15.64 9.85 -0.74
N LYS A 22 -15.97 10.95 -0.03
CA LYS A 22 -15.95 10.94 1.44
C LYS A 22 -16.93 9.92 2.03
N ALA A 23 -18.09 9.75 1.40
CA ALA A 23 -19.10 8.82 1.89
C ALA A 23 -18.66 7.36 1.73
N GLU A 24 -18.04 7.02 0.59
CA GLU A 24 -17.43 5.70 0.38
C GLU A 24 -16.30 5.40 1.38
N ILE A 25 -15.49 6.41 1.70
CA ILE A 25 -14.41 6.27 2.69
C ILE A 25 -14.98 6.04 4.10
N GLU A 26 -15.94 6.85 4.51
CA GLU A 26 -16.60 6.67 5.81
C GLU A 26 -17.28 5.29 5.89
N LYS A 27 -17.92 4.85 4.82
CA LYS A 27 -18.54 3.54 4.73
C LYS A 27 -17.51 2.41 4.86
N ALA A 28 -16.41 2.47 4.10
CA ALA A 28 -15.34 1.48 4.19
C ALA A 28 -14.75 1.41 5.59
N PHE A 29 -14.60 2.56 6.26
CA PHE A 29 -14.08 2.62 7.62
C PHE A 29 -15.05 2.01 8.63
N VAL A 30 -16.35 2.28 8.51
CA VAL A 30 -17.42 1.67 9.31
C VAL A 30 -17.41 0.14 9.16
N GLU A 31 -17.38 -0.34 7.92
CA GLU A 31 -17.38 -1.78 7.62
C GLU A 31 -16.14 -2.48 8.19
N GLN A 32 -14.95 -1.89 8.05
CA GLN A 32 -13.71 -2.47 8.55
C GLN A 32 -13.63 -2.52 10.07
N LEU A 33 -14.24 -1.56 10.76
CA LEU A 33 -14.29 -1.53 12.23
C LEU A 33 -15.44 -2.35 12.81
N GLY A 34 -16.40 -2.79 11.97
CA GLY A 34 -17.59 -3.52 12.39
C GLY A 34 -18.58 -2.65 13.17
N TYR A 35 -18.61 -1.34 12.91
CA TYR A 35 -19.54 -0.41 13.54
C TYR A 35 -20.79 -0.18 12.66
N GLU A 36 -21.88 0.23 13.25
CA GLU A 36 -23.07 0.69 12.50
C GLU A 36 -22.91 2.14 12.02
N THR A 37 -22.25 2.97 12.83
CA THR A 37 -22.00 4.40 12.53
C THR A 37 -20.72 4.85 13.23
N LEU A 38 -20.07 5.88 12.68
CA LEU A 38 -18.90 6.49 13.31
C LEU A 38 -19.33 7.47 14.42
N SER A 39 -18.72 7.34 15.59
CA SER A 39 -18.75 8.36 16.63
C SER A 39 -17.98 9.61 16.19
N ALA A 40 -18.15 10.73 16.92
CA ALA A 40 -17.40 11.96 16.65
C ALA A 40 -15.87 11.74 16.75
N VAL A 41 -15.43 10.95 17.72
CA VAL A 41 -14.00 10.62 17.94
C VAL A 41 -13.43 9.80 16.77
N GLU A 42 -14.20 8.85 16.24
CA GLU A 42 -13.78 8.03 15.11
C GLU A 42 -13.72 8.82 13.81
N ARG A 43 -14.65 9.77 13.61
CA ARG A 43 -14.58 10.72 12.49
C ARG A 43 -13.35 11.62 12.57
N GLU A 44 -13.00 12.08 13.77
CA GLU A 44 -11.76 12.81 13.99
C GLU A 44 -10.53 11.97 13.64
N THR A 45 -10.59 10.67 13.87
CA THR A 45 -9.51 9.75 13.51
C THR A 45 -9.25 9.69 12.00
N LEU A 46 -10.28 9.86 11.15
CA LEU A 46 -10.11 9.95 9.70
C LEU A 46 -9.26 11.16 9.27
N HIS A 47 -9.18 12.20 10.09
CA HIS A 47 -8.28 13.32 9.85
C HIS A 47 -6.81 12.87 9.67
N TYR A 48 -6.36 11.86 10.43
CA TYR A 48 -5.00 11.32 10.28
C TYR A 48 -4.75 10.57 8.97
N ILE A 49 -5.80 10.22 8.26
CA ILE A 49 -5.68 9.64 6.92
C ILE A 49 -5.55 10.73 5.84
N PHE A 50 -6.30 11.83 5.97
CA PHE A 50 -6.44 12.81 4.90
C PHE A 50 -5.58 14.04 5.04
N ASP A 51 -5.33 14.48 6.25
CA ASP A 51 -4.72 15.79 6.54
C ASP A 51 -3.31 15.67 7.18
N TYR A 52 -2.86 14.45 7.42
CA TYR A 52 -1.54 14.14 7.95
C TYR A 52 -0.67 13.40 6.93
N PRO A 53 0.66 13.37 7.14
CA PRO A 53 1.51 12.46 6.38
C PRO A 53 1.04 11.02 6.49
N THR A 54 0.89 10.36 5.37
CA THR A 54 0.42 8.98 5.28
C THR A 54 1.35 8.13 4.43
N VAL A 55 1.34 6.82 4.68
CA VAL A 55 1.89 5.82 3.78
C VAL A 55 0.73 5.10 3.09
N TYR A 56 0.90 4.78 1.83
CA TYR A 56 -0.13 4.08 1.07
C TYR A 56 0.47 2.97 0.22
N VAL A 57 -0.34 1.96 -0.03
CA VAL A 57 -0.01 0.84 -0.90
C VAL A 57 -1.11 0.70 -1.93
N VAL A 58 -0.77 0.90 -3.21
CA VAL A 58 -1.68 0.58 -4.31
C VAL A 58 -1.32 -0.80 -4.83
N HIS A 59 -2.31 -1.65 -4.99
CA HIS A 59 -2.09 -2.98 -5.53
C HIS A 59 -3.16 -3.36 -6.54
N SER A 60 -2.77 -4.14 -7.53
CA SER A 60 -3.68 -4.87 -8.40
C SER A 60 -3.43 -6.37 -8.27
N LYS A 61 -4.51 -7.15 -8.33
CA LYS A 61 -4.49 -8.59 -8.18
C LYS A 61 -4.84 -9.24 -9.51
N LYS A 62 -3.96 -10.12 -9.98
CA LYS A 62 -4.24 -11.00 -11.13
C LYS A 62 -4.10 -12.46 -10.71
N ARG A 63 -4.82 -13.35 -11.37
CA ARG A 63 -4.67 -14.78 -11.18
C ARG A 63 -3.62 -15.30 -12.17
N ASN A 64 -2.58 -15.94 -11.68
CA ASN A 64 -1.62 -16.63 -12.54
C ASN A 64 -2.33 -17.78 -13.27
N GLN A 65 -2.23 -17.81 -14.58
CA GLN A 65 -2.93 -18.81 -15.40
C GLN A 65 -2.38 -20.24 -15.23
N HIS A 66 -1.10 -20.36 -14.84
CA HIS A 66 -0.44 -21.67 -14.69
C HIS A 66 -0.56 -22.21 -13.26
N THR A 67 -0.30 -21.34 -12.26
CA THR A 67 -0.28 -21.77 -10.84
C THR A 67 -1.62 -21.61 -10.14
N LEU A 68 -2.57 -20.89 -10.76
CA LEU A 68 -3.85 -20.47 -10.19
C LEU A 68 -3.75 -19.63 -8.91
N ARG A 69 -2.54 -19.26 -8.51
CA ARG A 69 -2.28 -18.40 -7.33
C ARG A 69 -2.46 -16.92 -7.68
N PRO A 70 -2.83 -16.10 -6.70
CA PRO A 70 -2.86 -14.66 -6.91
C PRO A 70 -1.43 -14.11 -7.06
N GLU A 71 -1.24 -13.24 -8.03
CA GLU A 71 -0.05 -12.42 -8.23
C GLU A 71 -0.43 -10.96 -8.08
N TYR A 72 0.44 -10.19 -7.43
CA TYR A 72 0.19 -8.78 -7.16
C TYR A 72 1.22 -7.90 -7.85
N THR A 73 0.75 -6.85 -8.48
CA THR A 73 1.55 -5.69 -8.83
C THR A 73 1.29 -4.64 -7.76
N VAL A 74 2.35 -4.12 -7.15
CA VAL A 74 2.26 -3.25 -5.97
C VAL A 74 3.07 -1.97 -6.18
N TYR A 75 2.58 -0.87 -5.65
CA TYR A 75 3.29 0.38 -5.49
C TYR A 75 3.16 0.84 -4.04
N VAL A 76 4.25 1.25 -3.41
CA VAL A 76 4.27 1.85 -2.08
C VAL A 76 4.65 3.32 -2.22
N GLY A 77 4.00 4.18 -1.48
CA GLY A 77 4.32 5.60 -1.47
C GLY A 77 4.00 6.26 -0.14
N GLU A 78 4.55 7.44 0.04
CA GLU A 78 4.21 8.33 1.14
C GLU A 78 3.79 9.69 0.60
N THR A 79 2.94 10.39 1.35
CA THR A 79 2.45 11.70 0.94
C THR A 79 1.92 12.50 2.12
N ASN A 80 1.92 13.82 2.00
CA ASN A 80 1.24 14.71 2.94
C ASN A 80 -0.24 14.93 2.57
N ASN A 81 -0.66 14.48 1.39
CA ASN A 81 -2.04 14.62 0.92
C ASN A 81 -2.39 13.44 0.01
N ILE A 82 -3.08 12.46 0.59
CA ILE A 82 -3.40 11.22 -0.12
C ILE A 82 -4.35 11.44 -1.30
N ARG A 83 -5.32 12.34 -1.17
CA ARG A 83 -6.28 12.63 -2.25
C ARG A 83 -5.59 13.19 -3.47
N SER A 84 -4.82 14.28 -3.31
CA SER A 84 -4.07 14.89 -4.40
C SER A 84 -3.11 13.91 -5.04
N ARG A 85 -2.44 13.08 -4.24
CA ARG A 85 -1.49 12.09 -4.72
C ARG A 85 -2.17 10.99 -5.53
N THR A 86 -3.28 10.46 -5.05
CA THR A 86 -4.06 9.45 -5.78
C THR A 86 -4.61 10.01 -7.09
N MET A 87 -5.13 11.23 -7.08
CA MET A 87 -5.62 11.88 -8.30
C MET A 87 -4.51 12.13 -9.32
N GLN A 88 -3.30 12.49 -8.88
CA GLN A 88 -2.13 12.58 -9.74
C GLN A 88 -1.81 11.23 -10.39
N HIS A 89 -1.81 10.16 -9.61
CA HIS A 89 -1.57 8.80 -10.11
C HIS A 89 -2.66 8.32 -11.10
N LEU A 90 -3.90 8.73 -10.90
CA LEU A 90 -5.00 8.37 -11.82
C LEU A 90 -4.96 9.13 -13.13
N ARG A 91 -4.61 10.42 -13.12
CA ARG A 91 -4.80 11.34 -14.25
C ARG A 91 -3.51 11.66 -15.01
N GLU A 92 -2.40 11.81 -14.31
CA GLU A 92 -1.16 12.36 -14.86
C GLU A 92 -0.08 11.30 -15.04
N ASP A 93 0.19 10.52 -14.02
CA ASP A 93 1.28 9.55 -14.02
C ASP A 93 1.18 8.50 -15.15
N PRO A 94 0.00 7.96 -15.51
CA PRO A 94 -0.10 7.01 -16.62
C PRO A 94 0.33 7.56 -17.98
N LYS A 95 0.32 8.88 -18.14
CA LYS A 95 0.76 9.56 -19.38
C LYS A 95 2.28 9.58 -19.51
N THR A 96 2.99 9.56 -18.41
CA THR A 96 4.45 9.79 -18.35
C THR A 96 5.24 8.63 -17.73
N ARG A 97 4.55 7.70 -17.05
CA ARG A 97 5.16 6.62 -16.27
C ARG A 97 4.61 5.27 -16.69
N VAL A 98 5.50 4.41 -17.15
CA VAL A 98 5.15 3.05 -17.63
C VAL A 98 4.62 2.18 -16.47
N ASP A 99 5.16 2.34 -15.27
CA ASP A 99 4.75 1.63 -14.07
C ASP A 99 3.28 1.88 -13.68
N TRP A 100 2.74 3.06 -14.01
CA TRP A 100 1.33 3.39 -13.76
C TRP A 100 0.38 2.99 -14.90
N LYS A 101 0.89 2.72 -16.09
CA LYS A 101 0.06 2.20 -17.20
C LYS A 101 -0.59 0.87 -16.85
N GLU A 102 0.14 -0.04 -16.20
CA GLU A 102 -0.39 -1.34 -15.80
C GLU A 102 -1.58 -1.20 -14.84
N PHE A 103 -1.49 -0.29 -13.85
CA PHE A 103 -2.62 -0.02 -12.96
C PHE A 103 -3.80 0.57 -13.72
N GLN A 104 -3.58 1.50 -14.65
CA GLN A 104 -4.62 2.08 -15.48
C GLN A 104 -5.31 1.05 -16.38
N GLU A 105 -4.56 0.19 -17.03
CA GLU A 105 -5.08 -0.91 -17.84
C GLU A 105 -5.92 -1.88 -17.01
N ASN A 106 -5.46 -2.19 -15.80
CA ASN A 106 -6.21 -3.03 -14.87
C ASN A 106 -7.53 -2.36 -14.44
N LEU A 107 -7.51 -1.07 -14.12
CA LEU A 107 -8.73 -0.31 -13.80
C LEU A 107 -9.74 -0.28 -14.94
N GLN A 108 -9.27 -0.18 -16.19
CA GLN A 108 -10.13 -0.18 -17.38
C GLN A 108 -10.72 -1.56 -17.67
N SER A 109 -9.97 -2.63 -17.38
CA SER A 109 -10.44 -4.00 -17.60
C SER A 109 -11.38 -4.49 -16.49
N ASP A 110 -11.06 -4.17 -15.25
CA ASP A 110 -11.84 -4.49 -14.05
C ASP A 110 -11.51 -3.48 -12.93
N ALA A 111 -12.42 -2.53 -12.73
CA ALA A 111 -12.27 -1.49 -11.70
C ALA A 111 -12.13 -2.05 -10.28
N SER A 112 -12.69 -3.25 -10.03
CA SER A 112 -12.59 -3.94 -8.73
C SER A 112 -11.23 -4.60 -8.49
N SER A 113 -10.35 -4.62 -9.49
CA SER A 113 -9.04 -5.29 -9.40
C SER A 113 -7.96 -4.43 -8.75
N VAL A 114 -8.15 -3.11 -8.61
CA VAL A 114 -7.16 -2.19 -8.05
C VAL A 114 -7.66 -1.58 -6.75
N TRP A 115 -6.88 -1.78 -5.71
CA TRP A 115 -7.18 -1.34 -4.35
C TRP A 115 -6.06 -0.48 -3.78
N GLN A 116 -6.39 0.29 -2.76
CA GLN A 116 -5.44 1.14 -2.06
C GLN A 116 -5.59 0.98 -0.54
N TYR A 117 -4.52 0.57 0.12
CA TYR A 117 -4.39 0.71 1.57
C TYR A 117 -3.84 2.09 1.89
N VAL A 118 -4.49 2.82 2.80
CA VAL A 118 -3.98 4.07 3.34
C VAL A 118 -3.72 3.88 4.83
N ILE A 119 -2.50 4.19 5.24
CA ILE A 119 -2.01 3.99 6.60
C ILE A 119 -1.72 5.35 7.22
N GLY A 120 -2.48 5.71 8.24
CA GLY A 120 -2.32 6.94 9.01
C GLY A 120 -1.93 6.67 10.46
N ASN A 121 -1.28 7.64 11.08
CA ASN A 121 -0.97 7.62 12.51
C ASN A 121 -0.77 9.05 13.02
N PRO A 122 -1.28 9.42 14.21
CA PRO A 122 -1.11 10.77 14.77
C PRO A 122 0.34 11.18 15.00
N HIS A 123 1.27 10.22 15.04
CA HIS A 123 2.71 10.47 15.18
C HIS A 123 3.47 10.50 13.85
N PHE A 124 2.79 10.30 12.74
CA PHE A 124 3.47 10.34 11.45
C PHE A 124 3.98 11.76 11.14
N ASN A 125 5.21 11.80 10.71
CA ASN A 125 5.87 12.93 10.09
C ASN A 125 6.62 12.43 8.84
N LYS A 126 7.16 13.35 8.07
CA LYS A 126 7.82 13.02 6.80
C LYS A 126 8.94 11.98 6.93
N SER A 127 9.76 12.06 7.98
CA SER A 127 10.86 11.11 8.17
C SER A 127 10.33 9.71 8.50
N LEU A 128 9.34 9.64 9.39
CA LEU A 128 8.77 8.36 9.81
C LEU A 128 8.00 7.68 8.66
N THR A 129 7.26 8.46 7.84
CA THR A 129 6.56 7.89 6.68
C THR A 129 7.54 7.36 5.63
N LEU A 130 8.68 8.02 5.41
CA LEU A 130 9.74 7.50 4.55
C LEU A 130 10.35 6.20 5.07
N ASP A 131 10.56 6.08 6.38
CA ASP A 131 11.06 4.84 6.99
C ASP A 131 10.06 3.70 6.84
N VAL A 132 8.78 3.97 7.05
CA VAL A 132 7.70 2.98 6.88
C VAL A 132 7.57 2.57 5.42
N GLU A 133 7.59 3.52 4.47
CA GLU A 133 7.60 3.25 3.03
C GLU A 133 8.75 2.31 2.65
N ASN A 134 9.98 2.64 3.07
CA ASN A 134 11.15 1.82 2.77
C ASN A 134 11.04 0.40 3.35
N ARG A 135 10.59 0.25 4.59
CA ARG A 135 10.40 -1.06 5.22
C ARG A 135 9.34 -1.89 4.52
N LEU A 136 8.21 -1.29 4.16
CA LEU A 136 7.15 -1.97 3.40
C LEU A 136 7.66 -2.45 2.05
N MET A 137 8.43 -1.63 1.32
CA MET A 137 9.05 -2.05 0.06
C MET A 137 9.96 -3.27 0.25
N HIS A 138 10.80 -3.30 1.30
CA HIS A 138 11.65 -4.46 1.57
C HIS A 138 10.86 -5.73 1.91
N TYR A 139 9.80 -5.62 2.71
CA TYR A 139 8.93 -6.77 3.00
C TYR A 139 8.23 -7.29 1.75
N LEU A 140 7.74 -6.39 0.90
CA LEU A 140 7.03 -6.75 -0.33
C LEU A 140 7.97 -7.39 -1.35
N LEU A 141 9.22 -6.93 -1.46
CA LEU A 141 10.25 -7.56 -2.30
C LEU A 141 10.58 -9.00 -1.88
N GLY A 142 10.44 -9.31 -0.59
CA GLY A 142 10.62 -10.67 -0.06
C GLY A 142 9.40 -11.58 -0.21
N SER A 143 8.28 -11.09 -0.75
CA SER A 143 7.04 -11.86 -0.88
C SER A 143 6.93 -12.52 -2.25
N ASP A 144 6.77 -13.84 -2.29
CA ASP A 144 6.57 -14.61 -3.54
C ASP A 144 5.26 -14.24 -4.27
N ALA A 145 4.30 -13.64 -3.58
CA ALA A 145 3.04 -13.21 -4.15
C ALA A 145 3.16 -11.87 -4.92
N VAL A 146 4.20 -11.08 -4.65
CA VAL A 146 4.45 -9.81 -5.32
C VAL A 146 5.30 -10.06 -6.55
N LYS A 147 4.68 -9.95 -7.73
CA LYS A 147 5.35 -10.12 -9.01
C LYS A 147 6.12 -8.87 -9.43
N ASN A 148 5.48 -7.72 -9.28
CA ASN A 148 6.05 -6.42 -9.65
C ASN A 148 5.92 -5.44 -8.49
N LEU A 149 7.03 -4.81 -8.10
CA LEU A 149 7.05 -3.67 -7.21
C LEU A 149 7.42 -2.42 -8.03
N ASN A 150 6.42 -1.60 -8.34
CA ASN A 150 6.52 -0.49 -9.29
C ASN A 150 7.09 0.81 -8.66
N ASN A 151 8.06 0.69 -7.75
CA ASN A 151 8.72 1.83 -7.13
C ASN A 151 9.98 2.25 -7.91
N ARG A 152 10.07 3.50 -8.34
CA ARG A 152 11.23 4.02 -9.10
C ARG A 152 12.59 3.80 -8.43
N ARG A 153 12.64 3.85 -7.09
CA ARG A 153 13.87 3.65 -6.33
C ARG A 153 14.43 2.24 -6.43
N THR A 154 13.56 1.24 -6.59
CA THR A 154 13.97 -0.16 -6.80
C THR A 154 14.35 -0.43 -8.24
N ASN A 155 13.73 0.24 -9.20
CA ASN A 155 14.01 0.07 -10.63
C ASN A 155 15.35 0.69 -11.04
N ALA A 156 15.83 1.74 -10.37
CA ALA A 156 17.14 2.35 -10.65
C ALA A 156 18.34 1.47 -10.22
N GLN A 157 18.12 0.45 -9.36
CA GLN A 157 19.13 -0.55 -9.00
C GLN A 157 19.05 -1.82 -9.86
N GLY A 158 18.07 -1.92 -10.77
CA GLY A 158 17.74 -3.12 -11.54
C GLY A 158 18.31 -3.20 -12.95
N ASP A 159 19.22 -2.31 -13.36
CA ASP A 159 19.91 -2.43 -14.66
C ASP A 159 21.21 -3.24 -14.51
N GLY A 160 21.08 -4.40 -13.99
CA GLY A 160 22.17 -5.33 -13.83
C GLY A 160 21.70 -6.67 -13.29
N SER A 161 21.36 -7.60 -14.19
CA SER A 161 21.23 -9.04 -13.97
C SER A 161 20.42 -9.46 -12.73
N ALA A 162 19.35 -10.20 -12.97
CA ALA A 162 18.65 -11.00 -11.97
C ALA A 162 19.68 -11.76 -11.11
N ARG A 163 20.05 -11.20 -9.97
CA ARG A 163 20.71 -11.98 -8.93
C ARG A 163 19.65 -12.91 -8.37
N LYS A 164 19.66 -14.15 -8.88
CA LYS A 164 19.13 -15.29 -8.15
C LYS A 164 19.65 -15.17 -6.73
N VAL A 165 18.76 -14.90 -5.79
CA VAL A 165 19.06 -15.08 -4.36
C VAL A 165 19.27 -16.58 -4.22
N THR A 166 20.52 -17.01 -4.26
CA THR A 166 20.91 -18.36 -3.86
C THR A 166 20.49 -18.54 -2.41
N HIS A 167 19.74 -19.59 -2.16
CA HIS A 167 19.36 -20.10 -0.85
C HIS A 167 20.49 -19.89 0.14
N PHE A 168 20.24 -19.12 1.19
CA PHE A 168 21.07 -19.14 2.39
C PHE A 168 20.96 -20.52 3.00
N GLY A 169 22.14 -21.13 3.16
CA GLY A 169 22.34 -22.51 3.55
C GLY A 169 21.57 -22.93 4.80
N SER A 170 21.19 -24.18 4.77
CA SER A 170 20.72 -24.98 5.89
C SER A 170 21.52 -24.71 7.17
N TRP A 171 20.81 -24.37 8.24
CA TRP A 171 21.36 -24.38 9.58
C TRP A 171 21.80 -25.80 9.95
N PRO A 172 22.98 -25.98 10.55
CA PRO A 172 23.37 -27.30 11.02
C PRO A 172 22.45 -27.67 12.19
N SER A 173 21.90 -28.88 12.10
CA SER A 173 21.24 -29.58 13.18
C SER A 173 22.15 -29.66 14.41
N MET A 174 21.82 -29.01 15.51
CA MET A 174 22.36 -29.34 16.81
C MET A 174 21.66 -30.60 17.31
N GLU A 175 22.33 -31.72 17.15
CA GLU A 175 22.11 -32.90 17.99
C GLU A 175 22.62 -32.58 19.41
N ARG A 176 21.70 -32.58 20.39
CA ARG A 176 21.79 -33.28 21.70
C ARG A 176 20.51 -33.10 22.45
#